data_87df07dd2306f2111f3e6c55c169b5b9
#
_entry.id   87df07dd2306f2111f3e6c55c169b5b9
#
_cell.length_a   1.000
_cell.length_b   1.000
_cell.length_c   1.000
_cell.angle_alpha   90.00
_cell.angle_beta   90.00
_cell.angle_gamma   90.00
#
_symmetry.space_group_name_H-M   'P 1'
#
loop_
_entity.id
_entity.type
_entity.pdbx_description
1 polymer ?
#
loop_
_entity_poly.entity_id
_entity_poly.type
_entity_poly.pdbx_seq_one_letter_code
_entity_poly.pdbx_strand_id
1 'polypeptide(L)'
;MSAAISIALKVWGDLACYTIPEAHVERLSYPVITPSAARGILEAIFWKPQIRYELDRITVLKPIRFTSIRRNEIQGTVTVKGASGVNAWMKDPSGYEPYLVDSAGRDDVQGENRTQRNSVLLRDVAYILEARLIVIKPTPTDPPAKYREMFTRRAAQGQCVRQPCLGIREFAAYFAPPDGTETAADENRDLGIMLYDLDFPTDGPVGARPPECALFAPAKLEHGILDVAAMRRNLYRRA
;
A
#
# COMPACT_ATOMS: atom_id res chain seq x y z
N MET A 1 5.26 -29.00 7.60
CA MET A 1 5.76 -28.11 6.51
C MET A 1 4.65 -27.16 6.12
N SER A 2 4.91 -25.87 6.10
CA SER A 2 3.94 -24.86 5.67
C SER A 2 3.68 -25.03 4.16
N ALA A 3 2.43 -25.23 3.76
CA ALA A 3 2.10 -25.36 2.35
C ALA A 3 2.06 -23.96 1.71
N ALA A 4 2.92 -23.73 0.74
CA ALA A 4 2.96 -22.51 -0.03
C ALA A 4 2.26 -22.72 -1.39
N ILE A 5 1.38 -21.82 -1.76
CA ILE A 5 0.58 -21.90 -2.99
C ILE A 5 0.82 -20.65 -3.82
N SER A 6 1.23 -20.81 -5.06
CA SER A 6 1.43 -19.69 -5.99
C SER A 6 0.10 -19.07 -6.40
N ILE A 7 0.08 -17.75 -6.42
CA ILE A 7 -1.01 -16.92 -6.92
C ILE A 7 -0.45 -15.81 -7.79
N ALA A 8 -1.24 -15.32 -8.73
CA ALA A 8 -0.92 -14.17 -9.54
C ALA A 8 -2.13 -13.23 -9.63
N LEU A 9 -1.85 -11.93 -9.69
CA LEU A 9 -2.86 -10.89 -9.79
C LEU A 9 -2.37 -9.77 -10.71
N LYS A 10 -3.18 -9.39 -11.67
CA LYS A 10 -3.00 -8.17 -12.45
C LYS A 10 -3.63 -7.00 -11.72
N VAL A 11 -2.88 -5.90 -11.58
CA VAL A 11 -3.36 -4.67 -10.96
C VAL A 11 -3.01 -3.47 -11.83
N TRP A 12 -3.90 -2.47 -11.90
CA TRP A 12 -3.67 -1.27 -12.71
C TRP A 12 -4.45 -0.07 -12.17
N GLY A 13 -4.09 1.11 -12.66
CA GLY A 13 -4.81 2.34 -12.39
C GLY A 13 -4.17 3.55 -13.06
N ASP A 14 -4.91 4.65 -13.05
CA ASP A 14 -4.51 5.89 -13.74
C ASP A 14 -3.35 6.60 -13.04
N LEU A 15 -3.36 6.57 -11.71
CA LEU A 15 -2.35 7.20 -10.87
C LEU A 15 -1.90 6.27 -9.74
N ALA A 16 -0.63 6.40 -9.34
CA ALA A 16 -0.07 5.70 -8.20
C ALA A 16 0.95 6.58 -7.45
N CYS A 17 1.07 6.38 -6.13
CA CYS A 17 2.10 7.01 -5.32
C CYS A 17 2.62 6.05 -4.26
N TYR A 18 3.77 5.48 -4.50
CA TYR A 18 4.48 4.62 -3.57
C TYR A 18 5.51 5.46 -2.82
N THR A 19 5.03 6.16 -1.79
CA THR A 19 5.78 7.22 -1.12
C THR A 19 7.15 6.76 -0.62
N ILE A 20 8.18 7.53 -0.99
CA ILE A 20 9.55 7.35 -0.49
C ILE A 20 9.58 7.87 0.96
N PRO A 21 10.01 7.06 1.95
CA PRO A 21 9.94 7.44 3.37
C PRO A 21 10.75 8.68 3.73
N GLU A 22 11.83 8.96 2.98
CA GLU A 22 12.68 10.14 3.19
C GLU A 22 12.03 11.46 2.76
N ALA A 23 10.99 11.41 1.94
CA ALA A 23 10.28 12.60 1.47
C ALA A 23 9.19 13.00 2.47
N HIS A 24 9.57 13.74 3.52
CA HIS A 24 8.66 14.10 4.62
C HIS A 24 7.68 15.23 4.28
N VAL A 25 8.06 16.14 3.39
CA VAL A 25 7.27 17.36 3.08
C VAL A 25 6.46 17.17 1.81
N GLU A 26 7.10 16.69 0.76
CA GLU A 26 6.48 16.43 -0.54
C GLU A 26 6.33 14.93 -0.76
N ARG A 27 5.31 14.52 -1.51
CA ARG A 27 5.12 13.10 -1.81
C ARG A 27 5.86 12.74 -3.08
N LEU A 28 6.95 12.00 -2.93
CA LEU A 28 7.71 11.44 -4.04
C LEU A 28 7.44 9.94 -4.14
N SER A 29 7.08 9.48 -5.33
CA SER A 29 6.85 8.06 -5.57
C SER A 29 8.14 7.32 -5.95
N TYR A 30 8.32 6.10 -5.44
CA TYR A 30 9.20 5.14 -6.09
C TYR A 30 8.77 4.94 -7.55
N PRO A 31 9.71 4.58 -8.45
CA PRO A 31 9.42 4.36 -9.88
C PRO A 31 8.47 3.19 -10.16
N VAL A 32 8.35 2.25 -9.23
CA VAL A 32 7.49 1.07 -9.33
C VAL A 32 6.82 0.78 -7.99
N ILE A 33 5.83 -0.10 -8.00
CA ILE A 33 5.16 -0.56 -6.79
C ILE A 33 6.16 -1.23 -5.83
N THR A 34 6.10 -0.87 -4.55
CA THR A 34 6.91 -1.53 -3.50
C THR A 34 6.32 -2.89 -3.15
N PRO A 35 7.16 -3.86 -2.71
CA PRO A 35 6.66 -5.16 -2.26
C PRO A 35 5.62 -5.04 -1.13
N SER A 36 5.77 -4.11 -0.19
CA SER A 36 4.79 -3.87 0.88
C SER A 36 3.44 -3.40 0.33
N ALA A 37 3.43 -2.48 -0.65
CA ALA A 37 2.19 -2.02 -1.28
C ALA A 37 1.51 -3.15 -2.06
N ALA A 38 2.29 -3.97 -2.78
CA ALA A 38 1.80 -5.13 -3.50
C ALA A 38 1.16 -6.16 -2.55
N ARG A 39 1.81 -6.46 -1.42
CA ARG A 39 1.25 -7.31 -0.35
C ARG A 39 -0.06 -6.72 0.18
N GLY A 40 -0.09 -5.42 0.44
CA GLY A 40 -1.28 -4.72 0.93
C GLY A 40 -2.48 -4.83 -0.03
N ILE A 41 -2.26 -4.85 -1.35
CA ILE A 41 -3.31 -5.08 -2.35
C ILE A 41 -3.86 -6.51 -2.25
N LEU A 42 -3.00 -7.54 -2.16
CA LEU A 42 -3.42 -8.93 -1.99
C LEU A 42 -4.24 -9.12 -0.72
N GLU A 43 -3.80 -8.55 0.40
CA GLU A 43 -4.50 -8.59 1.69
C GLU A 43 -5.83 -7.84 1.66
N ALA A 44 -5.94 -6.75 0.92
CA ALA A 44 -7.19 -6.01 0.76
C ALA A 44 -8.28 -6.83 0.03
N ILE A 45 -7.88 -7.74 -0.87
CA ILE A 45 -8.79 -8.65 -1.57
C ILE A 45 -9.19 -9.81 -0.67
N PHE A 46 -8.20 -10.47 -0.07
CA PHE A 46 -8.45 -11.62 0.78
C PHE A 46 -7.38 -11.77 1.86
N TRP A 47 -7.79 -11.71 3.12
CA TRP A 47 -6.92 -11.93 4.26
C TRP A 47 -7.63 -12.75 5.34
N LYS A 48 -6.87 -13.59 6.03
CA LYS A 48 -7.27 -14.31 7.23
C LYS A 48 -6.07 -14.45 8.18
N PRO A 49 -6.28 -14.56 9.51
CA PRO A 49 -5.19 -14.73 10.47
C PRO A 49 -4.33 -15.98 10.27
N GLN A 50 -4.81 -16.96 9.49
CA GLN A 50 -4.11 -18.21 9.21
C GLN A 50 -3.16 -18.14 8.02
N ILE A 51 -3.20 -17.03 7.24
CA ILE A 51 -2.44 -16.91 5.99
C ILE A 51 -1.57 -15.67 6.00
N ARG A 52 -0.48 -15.72 5.24
CA ARG A 52 0.33 -14.57 4.86
C ARG A 52 0.70 -14.65 3.39
N TYR A 53 1.02 -13.50 2.80
CA TYR A 53 1.51 -13.42 1.43
C TYR A 53 3.00 -13.11 1.43
N GLU A 54 3.74 -13.82 0.57
CA GLU A 54 5.13 -13.53 0.24
C GLU A 54 5.24 -13.24 -1.24
N LEU A 55 5.60 -12.01 -1.59
CA LEU A 55 5.85 -11.63 -2.98
C LEU A 55 7.13 -12.32 -3.49
N ASP A 56 7.07 -12.87 -4.69
CA ASP A 56 8.24 -13.44 -5.36
C ASP A 56 8.69 -12.56 -6.53
N ARG A 57 7.73 -12.00 -7.28
CA ARG A 57 8.02 -11.21 -8.47
C ARG A 57 6.96 -10.15 -8.69
N ILE A 58 7.39 -9.02 -9.23
CA ILE A 58 6.50 -7.97 -9.75
C ILE A 58 6.93 -7.70 -11.19
N THR A 59 5.98 -7.85 -12.13
CA THR A 59 6.21 -7.54 -13.54
C THR A 59 5.53 -6.22 -13.86
N VAL A 60 6.29 -5.25 -14.38
CA VAL A 60 5.81 -3.96 -14.86
C VAL A 60 5.30 -4.15 -16.28
N LEU A 61 4.06 -3.77 -16.55
CA LEU A 61 3.42 -3.98 -17.86
C LEU A 61 3.40 -2.71 -18.73
N LYS A 62 3.61 -1.54 -18.12
CA LYS A 62 3.57 -0.25 -18.81
C LYS A 62 4.83 0.56 -18.53
N PRO A 63 5.29 1.40 -19.46
CA PRO A 63 6.46 2.25 -19.24
C PRO A 63 6.30 3.14 -18.02
N ILE A 64 7.39 3.34 -17.28
CA ILE A 64 7.42 4.18 -16.08
C ILE A 64 7.29 5.64 -16.49
N ARG A 65 6.18 6.28 -16.09
CA ARG A 65 5.88 7.67 -16.41
C ARG A 65 5.52 8.44 -15.16
N PHE A 66 6.25 9.52 -14.90
CA PHE A 66 5.95 10.43 -13.80
C PHE A 66 5.03 11.56 -14.24
N THR A 67 4.27 12.06 -13.29
CA THR A 67 3.48 13.30 -13.39
C THR A 67 3.55 14.04 -12.08
N SER A 68 3.38 15.36 -12.11
CA SER A 68 3.37 16.18 -10.90
C SER A 68 2.00 16.80 -10.72
N ILE A 69 1.49 16.76 -9.48
CA ILE A 69 0.24 17.40 -9.09
C ILE A 69 0.51 18.30 -7.90
N ARG A 70 0.10 19.57 -8.01
CA ARG A 70 0.12 20.51 -6.89
C ARG A 70 -1.22 20.49 -6.19
N ARG A 71 -1.21 20.38 -4.87
CA ARG A 71 -2.41 20.32 -4.04
C ARG A 71 -2.34 21.29 -2.88
N ASN A 72 -3.50 21.79 -2.50
CA ASN A 72 -3.66 22.44 -1.20
C ASN A 72 -3.90 21.35 -0.16
N GLU A 73 -3.03 21.27 0.83
CA GLU A 73 -3.16 20.37 1.97
C GLU A 73 -3.37 21.18 3.24
N ILE A 74 -4.00 20.56 4.23
CA ILE A 74 -4.26 21.16 5.53
C ILE A 74 -3.16 20.65 6.48
N GLN A 75 -2.48 21.56 7.17
CA GLN A 75 -1.45 21.22 8.15
C GLN A 75 -2.04 20.74 9.48
N GLY A 76 -3.21 21.28 9.84
CA GLY A 76 -3.90 20.94 11.08
C GLY A 76 -4.51 19.54 11.04
N THR A 77 -4.48 18.86 12.16
CA THR A 77 -5.22 17.61 12.37
C THR A 77 -6.56 17.87 13.04
N VAL A 78 -7.60 17.13 12.65
CA VAL A 78 -8.90 17.18 13.32
C VAL A 78 -8.71 16.78 14.79
N THR A 79 -9.08 17.68 15.70
CA THR A 79 -8.99 17.44 17.15
C THR A 79 -10.05 16.41 17.58
N VAL A 80 -9.63 15.32 18.20
CA VAL A 80 -10.55 14.31 18.74
C VAL A 80 -10.97 14.63 20.17
N LYS A 81 -10.04 15.22 20.95
CA LYS A 81 -10.23 15.54 22.37
C LYS A 81 -10.40 17.04 22.59
N GLY A 82 -10.91 17.44 23.77
CA GLY A 82 -11.13 18.84 24.13
C GLY A 82 -12.52 19.35 23.77
N ALA A 83 -12.81 20.62 24.10
CA ALA A 83 -14.13 21.26 23.91
C ALA A 83 -14.55 21.33 22.42
N SER A 84 -13.61 21.51 21.50
CA SER A 84 -13.84 21.56 20.05
C SER A 84 -13.57 20.21 19.36
N GLY A 85 -13.40 19.11 20.11
CA GLY A 85 -13.07 17.82 19.55
C GLY A 85 -14.31 17.01 19.17
N VAL A 86 -14.10 15.99 18.30
CA VAL A 86 -15.15 15.04 17.86
C VAL A 86 -15.89 14.41 19.03
N ASN A 87 -15.18 14.08 20.13
CA ASN A 87 -15.79 13.49 21.32
C ASN A 87 -16.76 14.43 22.05
N ALA A 88 -16.52 15.75 22.02
CA ALA A 88 -17.44 16.75 22.59
C ALA A 88 -18.69 16.84 21.74
N TRP A 89 -18.54 16.92 20.41
CA TRP A 89 -19.63 16.89 19.45
C TRP A 89 -20.51 15.63 19.58
N MET A 90 -19.90 14.45 19.76
CA MET A 90 -20.64 13.20 19.94
C MET A 90 -21.48 13.19 21.22
N LYS A 91 -21.06 13.92 22.26
CA LYS A 91 -21.80 14.01 23.52
C LYS A 91 -22.95 15.02 23.49
N ASP A 92 -22.73 16.16 22.89
CA ASP A 92 -23.70 17.23 22.73
C ASP A 92 -23.55 17.90 21.36
N PRO A 93 -24.27 17.37 20.35
CA PRO A 93 -24.26 17.95 19.01
C PRO A 93 -24.84 19.37 18.94
N SER A 94 -25.75 19.71 19.86
CA SER A 94 -26.43 21.01 19.84
C SER A 94 -25.56 22.14 20.41
N GLY A 95 -24.64 21.81 21.32
CA GLY A 95 -23.70 22.77 21.92
C GLY A 95 -22.37 22.87 21.16
N TYR A 96 -22.21 22.14 20.07
CA TYR A 96 -20.97 22.12 19.31
C TYR A 96 -20.88 23.25 18.31
N GLU A 97 -19.85 24.10 18.44
CA GLU A 97 -19.52 25.13 17.47
C GLU A 97 -18.43 24.59 16.51
N PRO A 98 -18.77 24.33 15.23
CA PRO A 98 -17.81 23.82 14.26
C PRO A 98 -16.74 24.87 13.94
N TYR A 99 -15.51 24.46 13.80
CA TYR A 99 -14.41 25.30 13.35
C TYR A 99 -13.96 24.91 11.93
N LEU A 100 -13.54 25.92 11.15
CA LEU A 100 -13.02 25.71 9.81
C LEU A 100 -11.56 25.27 9.89
N VAL A 101 -11.27 24.01 9.58
CA VAL A 101 -9.90 23.44 9.65
C VAL A 101 -8.96 24.08 8.62
N ASP A 102 -9.52 24.62 7.52
CA ASP A 102 -8.78 25.15 6.37
C ASP A 102 -8.67 26.67 6.36
N SER A 103 -9.26 27.38 7.33
CA SER A 103 -9.22 28.86 7.38
C SER A 103 -8.12 29.38 8.31
N ALA A 104 -7.51 30.47 7.90
CA ALA A 104 -6.78 31.38 8.77
C ALA A 104 -7.81 32.14 9.63
N GLY A 105 -8.22 31.61 10.77
CA GLY A 105 -9.32 32.27 11.45
C GLY A 105 -9.66 31.83 12.86
N ARG A 106 -8.67 31.40 13.62
CA ARG A 106 -8.69 31.52 15.07
C ARG A 106 -7.57 32.46 15.46
N ASP A 107 -7.90 33.47 16.25
CA ASP A 107 -6.95 34.47 16.75
C ASP A 107 -5.80 33.87 17.59
N ASP A 108 -5.89 32.59 17.93
CA ASP A 108 -4.93 31.80 18.72
C ASP A 108 -3.99 30.91 17.91
N VAL A 109 -4.22 30.77 16.59
CA VAL A 109 -3.34 30.01 15.70
C VAL A 109 -2.76 30.93 14.64
N GLN A 110 -1.58 31.43 14.87
CA GLN A 110 -0.83 32.24 13.90
C GLN A 110 -0.45 31.36 12.70
N GLY A 111 -1.13 31.50 11.57
CA GLY A 111 -0.77 30.93 10.29
C GLY A 111 -1.93 30.35 9.50
N GLU A 112 -1.81 30.43 8.20
CA GLU A 112 -2.71 29.71 7.30
C GLU A 112 -2.54 28.20 7.46
N ASN A 113 -3.60 27.48 7.80
CA ASN A 113 -3.60 26.01 7.85
C ASN A 113 -3.45 25.36 6.46
N ARG A 114 -3.60 26.16 5.39
CA ARG A 114 -3.38 25.69 4.02
C ARG A 114 -1.92 25.77 3.65
N THR A 115 -1.42 24.70 3.07
CA THR A 115 -0.10 24.68 2.43
C THR A 115 -0.21 24.04 1.05
N GLN A 116 0.55 24.57 0.09
CA GLN A 116 0.67 23.94 -1.22
C GLN A 116 1.81 22.93 -1.18
N ARG A 117 1.52 21.70 -1.58
CA ARG A 117 2.51 20.62 -1.70
C ARG A 117 2.50 20.01 -3.09
N ASN A 118 3.67 19.79 -3.62
CA ASN A 118 3.84 19.02 -4.85
C ASN A 118 3.86 17.53 -4.54
N SER A 119 3.24 16.74 -5.42
CA SER A 119 3.32 15.29 -5.37
C SER A 119 3.80 14.79 -6.73
N VAL A 120 4.90 14.06 -6.74
CA VAL A 120 5.41 13.37 -7.93
C VAL A 120 4.85 11.96 -7.92
N LEU A 121 4.00 11.66 -8.87
CA LEU A 121 3.18 10.47 -8.98
C LEU A 121 3.58 9.67 -10.20
N LEU A 122 3.22 8.39 -10.22
CA LEU A 122 3.21 7.58 -11.43
C LEU A 122 1.85 7.71 -12.11
N ARG A 123 1.84 7.70 -13.43
CA ARG A 123 0.61 7.68 -14.24
C ARG A 123 0.53 6.46 -15.12
N ASP A 124 -0.70 5.97 -15.32
CA ASP A 124 -1.02 4.86 -16.22
C ASP A 124 -0.20 3.62 -15.91
N VAL A 125 -0.34 3.11 -14.68
CA VAL A 125 0.43 1.97 -14.17
C VAL A 125 -0.30 0.65 -14.35
N ALA A 126 0.45 -0.42 -14.61
CA ALA A 126 -0.07 -1.79 -14.61
C ALA A 126 1.05 -2.78 -14.22
N TYR A 127 0.67 -3.77 -13.41
CA TYR A 127 1.60 -4.76 -12.86
C TYR A 127 0.97 -6.15 -12.82
N ILE A 128 1.81 -7.20 -12.91
CA ILE A 128 1.48 -8.54 -12.43
C ILE A 128 2.20 -8.73 -11.09
N LEU A 129 1.45 -9.12 -10.08
CA LEU A 129 1.95 -9.47 -8.76
C LEU A 129 1.95 -10.98 -8.63
N GLU A 130 3.12 -11.60 -8.51
CA GLU A 130 3.27 -13.03 -8.27
C GLU A 130 3.72 -13.26 -6.83
N ALA A 131 2.96 -14.06 -6.11
CA ALA A 131 3.16 -14.27 -4.69
C ALA A 131 2.86 -15.72 -4.29
N ARG A 132 3.38 -16.10 -3.13
CA ARG A 132 3.00 -17.33 -2.43
C ARG A 132 2.05 -16.99 -1.28
N LEU A 133 0.91 -17.66 -1.27
CA LEU A 133 0.03 -17.71 -0.14
C LEU A 133 0.51 -18.83 0.78
N ILE A 134 0.91 -18.49 1.99
CA ILE A 134 1.47 -19.40 2.99
C ILE A 134 0.46 -19.57 4.12
N VAL A 135 0.09 -20.81 4.40
CA VAL A 135 -0.77 -21.13 5.55
C VAL A 135 0.11 -21.33 6.78
N ILE A 136 0.06 -20.37 7.70
CA ILE A 136 0.86 -20.35 8.94
C ILE A 136 0.21 -21.13 10.09
N LYS A 137 -1.12 -21.26 10.08
CA LYS A 137 -1.91 -22.01 11.07
C LYS A 137 -2.85 -22.96 10.32
N PRO A 138 -2.35 -24.11 9.82
CA PRO A 138 -3.21 -25.08 9.13
C PRO A 138 -4.19 -25.70 10.12
N THR A 139 -5.43 -25.88 9.66
CA THR A 139 -6.46 -26.63 10.38
C THR A 139 -6.88 -27.84 9.53
N PRO A 140 -7.33 -28.94 10.14
CA PRO A 140 -7.77 -30.12 9.38
C PRO A 140 -8.93 -29.82 8.40
N THR A 141 -9.74 -28.82 8.71
CA THR A 141 -10.93 -28.44 7.94
C THR A 141 -10.64 -27.42 6.83
N ASP A 142 -9.45 -26.80 6.84
CA ASP A 142 -9.09 -25.73 5.91
C ASP A 142 -7.82 -26.08 5.14
N PRO A 143 -7.90 -26.93 4.09
CA PRO A 143 -6.75 -27.27 3.27
C PRO A 143 -6.25 -26.01 2.51
N PRO A 144 -4.94 -25.95 2.23
CA PRO A 144 -4.35 -24.79 1.54
C PRO A 144 -5.02 -24.45 0.19
N ALA A 145 -5.50 -25.45 -0.56
CA ALA A 145 -6.23 -25.24 -1.81
C ALA A 145 -7.46 -24.36 -1.68
N LYS A 146 -8.19 -24.48 -0.55
CA LYS A 146 -9.37 -23.67 -0.25
C LYS A 146 -9.05 -22.17 -0.23
N TYR A 147 -7.93 -21.77 0.35
CA TYR A 147 -7.52 -20.37 0.40
C TYR A 147 -7.19 -19.82 -0.98
N ARG A 148 -6.53 -20.61 -1.84
CA ARG A 148 -6.28 -20.25 -3.23
C ARG A 148 -7.58 -20.05 -4.01
N GLU A 149 -8.50 -21.00 -3.90
CA GLU A 149 -9.81 -20.90 -4.58
C GLU A 149 -10.59 -19.66 -4.13
N MET A 150 -10.59 -19.37 -2.83
CA MET A 150 -11.25 -18.17 -2.30
C MET A 150 -10.60 -16.89 -2.84
N PHE A 151 -9.27 -16.82 -2.89
CA PHE A 151 -8.56 -15.67 -3.46
C PHE A 151 -8.89 -15.51 -4.95
N THR A 152 -8.73 -16.58 -5.73
CA THR A 152 -8.95 -16.56 -7.19
C THR A 152 -10.39 -16.16 -7.54
N ARG A 153 -11.37 -16.73 -6.84
CA ARG A 153 -12.78 -16.39 -7.03
C ARG A 153 -13.05 -14.91 -6.76
N ARG A 154 -12.52 -14.37 -5.65
CA ARG A 154 -12.68 -12.95 -5.32
C ARG A 154 -12.01 -12.06 -6.34
N ALA A 155 -10.79 -12.38 -6.75
CA ALA A 155 -10.08 -11.64 -7.78
C ALA A 155 -10.85 -11.62 -9.11
N ALA A 156 -11.42 -12.76 -9.53
CA ALA A 156 -12.20 -12.87 -10.76
C ALA A 156 -13.53 -12.09 -10.71
N GLN A 157 -14.10 -11.93 -9.52
CA GLN A 157 -15.40 -11.23 -9.31
C GLN A 157 -15.21 -9.75 -8.90
N GLY A 158 -13.97 -9.24 -8.83
CA GLY A 158 -13.69 -7.88 -8.35
C GLY A 158 -14.04 -7.65 -6.87
N GLN A 159 -14.12 -8.74 -6.07
CA GLN A 159 -14.50 -8.66 -4.66
C GLN A 159 -13.29 -8.38 -3.79
N CYS A 160 -13.42 -7.44 -2.88
CA CYS A 160 -12.40 -7.10 -1.89
C CYS A 160 -13.03 -6.85 -0.51
N VAL A 161 -12.23 -6.99 0.54
CA VAL A 161 -12.63 -6.66 1.92
C VAL A 161 -12.62 -5.14 2.11
N ARG A 162 -11.63 -4.48 1.50
CA ARG A 162 -11.51 -3.03 1.40
C ARG A 162 -10.95 -2.69 0.03
N GLN A 163 -11.29 -1.50 -0.49
CA GLN A 163 -10.77 -1.06 -1.79
C GLN A 163 -9.23 -1.09 -1.78
N PRO A 164 -8.59 -1.88 -2.66
CA PRO A 164 -7.14 -1.81 -2.83
C PRO A 164 -6.71 -0.45 -3.38
N CYS A 165 -5.51 -0.02 -3.04
CA CYS A 165 -4.96 1.24 -3.50
C CYS A 165 -3.53 1.10 -4.02
N LEU A 166 -3.16 1.98 -4.95
CA LEU A 166 -1.83 2.05 -5.55
C LEU A 166 -0.93 3.00 -4.74
N GLY A 167 -0.55 2.54 -3.55
CA GLY A 167 0.24 3.27 -2.56
C GLY A 167 -0.65 4.08 -1.62
N ILE A 168 -0.98 5.31 -1.95
CA ILE A 168 -1.88 6.13 -1.11
C ILE A 168 -3.36 5.84 -1.41
N ARG A 169 -4.22 6.01 -0.40
CA ARG A 169 -5.64 5.57 -0.43
C ARG A 169 -6.50 6.24 -1.49
N GLU A 170 -6.12 7.40 -1.97
CA GLU A 170 -6.86 8.15 -3.00
C GLU A 170 -6.72 7.55 -4.41
N PHE A 171 -5.73 6.69 -4.65
CA PHE A 171 -5.53 6.02 -5.95
C PHE A 171 -6.00 4.58 -5.88
N ALA A 172 -7.26 4.36 -6.25
CA ALA A 172 -7.85 3.05 -6.28
C ALA A 172 -7.10 2.12 -7.27
N ALA A 173 -6.89 0.88 -6.87
CA ALA A 173 -6.37 -0.18 -7.72
C ALA A 173 -7.53 -0.96 -8.34
N TYR A 174 -7.53 -1.08 -9.66
CA TYR A 174 -8.31 -2.10 -10.36
C TYR A 174 -7.52 -3.40 -10.36
N PHE A 175 -8.21 -4.53 -10.37
CA PHE A 175 -7.55 -5.83 -10.33
C PHE A 175 -8.37 -6.92 -11.03
N ALA A 176 -7.67 -7.92 -11.57
CA ALA A 176 -8.25 -9.13 -12.16
C ALA A 176 -7.19 -10.25 -12.12
N PRO A 177 -7.57 -11.52 -12.31
CA PRO A 177 -6.62 -12.56 -12.67
C PRO A 177 -5.90 -12.19 -13.96
N PRO A 178 -4.59 -12.54 -14.12
CA PRO A 178 -3.92 -12.40 -15.40
C PRO A 178 -4.59 -13.29 -16.46
N ASP A 179 -4.64 -12.81 -17.70
CA ASP A 179 -5.21 -13.56 -18.82
C ASP A 179 -4.16 -14.25 -19.70
N GLY A 180 -2.88 -14.03 -19.41
CA GLY A 180 -1.74 -14.63 -20.12
C GLY A 180 -1.33 -13.88 -21.39
N THR A 181 -1.97 -12.76 -21.71
CA THR A 181 -1.60 -11.90 -22.85
C THR A 181 -0.65 -10.77 -22.47
N GLU A 182 -0.42 -10.60 -21.16
CA GLU A 182 0.39 -9.53 -20.63
C GLU A 182 1.86 -9.68 -21.01
N THR A 183 2.43 -8.59 -21.49
CA THR A 183 3.85 -8.52 -21.84
C THR A 183 4.54 -7.53 -20.89
N ALA A 184 5.70 -7.91 -20.36
CA ALA A 184 6.53 -7.02 -19.57
C ALA A 184 6.99 -5.81 -20.41
N ALA A 185 7.01 -4.64 -19.81
CA ALA A 185 7.62 -3.46 -20.42
C ALA A 185 9.14 -3.68 -20.53
N ASP A 186 9.74 -3.23 -21.63
CA ASP A 186 11.20 -3.25 -21.79
C ASP A 186 11.84 -2.12 -20.98
N GLU A 187 11.86 -2.33 -19.66
CA GLU A 187 12.41 -1.38 -18.68
C GLU A 187 13.57 -2.03 -17.93
N ASN A 188 14.75 -1.42 -18.03
CA ASN A 188 15.95 -1.81 -17.33
C ASN A 188 16.43 -0.62 -16.48
N ARG A 189 16.39 -0.74 -15.16
CA ARG A 189 16.70 0.37 -14.27
C ARG A 189 17.21 -0.11 -12.92
N ASP A 190 18.29 0.50 -12.44
CA ASP A 190 18.65 0.44 -11.04
C ASP A 190 17.69 1.35 -10.25
N LEU A 191 16.97 0.77 -9.30
CA LEU A 191 16.01 1.46 -8.46
C LEU A 191 16.64 1.92 -7.13
N GLY A 192 17.91 1.57 -6.89
CA GLY A 192 18.62 1.86 -5.65
C GLY A 192 18.04 1.07 -4.47
N ILE A 193 18.04 1.72 -3.31
CA ILE A 193 17.49 1.15 -2.08
C ILE A 193 15.99 1.43 -2.05
N MET A 194 15.19 0.37 -1.95
CA MET A 194 13.73 0.47 -1.93
C MET A 194 13.16 -0.10 -0.62
N LEU A 195 12.08 0.51 -0.13
CA LEU A 195 11.28 -0.06 0.95
C LEU A 195 10.74 -1.43 0.51
N TYR A 196 11.15 -2.46 1.25
CA TYR A 196 10.65 -3.82 1.03
C TYR A 196 9.34 -4.04 1.79
N ASP A 197 9.35 -3.87 3.11
CA ASP A 197 8.17 -4.02 3.96
C ASP A 197 8.38 -3.35 5.32
N LEU A 198 7.34 -3.39 6.14
CA LEU A 198 7.38 -3.01 7.55
C LEU A 198 7.43 -4.29 8.40
N ASP A 199 8.33 -4.32 9.37
CA ASP A 199 8.49 -5.45 10.29
C ASP A 199 7.51 -5.29 11.45
N PHE A 200 6.39 -6.01 11.38
CA PHE A 200 5.38 -6.01 12.43
C PHE A 200 5.66 -7.12 13.45
N PRO A 201 5.47 -6.84 14.74
CA PRO A 201 5.59 -7.87 15.79
C PRO A 201 4.68 -9.07 15.47
N THR A 202 5.25 -10.27 15.62
CA THR A 202 4.52 -11.52 15.35
C THR A 202 3.78 -12.05 16.59
N ASP A 203 4.07 -11.49 17.76
CA ASP A 203 3.45 -11.80 19.02
C ASP A 203 2.27 -10.86 19.31
N GLY A 204 1.07 -11.38 19.35
CA GLY A 204 -0.16 -10.64 19.61
C GLY A 204 -1.10 -10.52 18.41
N PRO A 205 -2.22 -9.80 18.56
CA PRO A 205 -3.16 -9.54 17.47
C PRO A 205 -2.52 -8.70 16.38
N VAL A 206 -2.80 -9.04 15.11
CA VAL A 206 -2.31 -8.29 13.94
C VAL A 206 -2.74 -6.83 14.04
N GLY A 207 -1.79 -5.91 13.92
CA GLY A 207 -2.05 -4.46 13.98
C GLY A 207 -2.24 -3.88 15.37
N ALA A 208 -2.06 -4.68 16.45
CA ALA A 208 -2.15 -4.22 17.83
C ALA A 208 -0.99 -3.29 18.21
N ARG A 209 0.16 -3.44 17.56
CA ARG A 209 1.35 -2.61 17.76
C ARG A 209 1.87 -2.05 16.45
N PRO A 210 2.52 -0.87 16.46
CA PRO A 210 3.17 -0.32 15.29
C PRO A 210 4.31 -1.25 14.83
N PRO A 211 4.77 -1.11 13.57
CA PRO A 211 5.94 -1.83 13.10
C PRO A 211 7.19 -1.44 13.92
N GLU A 212 8.07 -2.41 14.16
CA GLU A 212 9.31 -2.18 14.89
C GLU A 212 10.34 -1.42 14.06
N CYS A 213 10.40 -1.73 12.78
CA CYS A 213 11.30 -1.03 11.84
C CYS A 213 10.82 -1.17 10.40
N ALA A 214 11.41 -0.37 9.52
CA ALA A 214 11.28 -0.51 8.08
C ALA A 214 12.39 -1.42 7.52
N LEU A 215 12.01 -2.32 6.62
CA LEU A 215 12.91 -3.21 5.91
C LEU A 215 13.17 -2.66 4.51
N PHE A 216 14.43 -2.57 4.14
CA PHE A 216 14.87 -2.09 2.84
C PHE A 216 15.71 -3.14 2.13
N ALA A 217 15.77 -3.06 0.81
CA ALA A 217 16.64 -3.90 -0.01
C ALA A 217 17.09 -3.18 -1.28
N PRO A 218 18.25 -3.55 -1.85
CA PRO A 218 18.61 -3.16 -3.20
C PRO A 218 17.56 -3.70 -4.19
N ALA A 219 17.14 -2.84 -5.10
CA ALA A 219 16.13 -3.16 -6.10
C ALA A 219 16.62 -2.84 -7.50
N LYS A 220 16.42 -3.75 -8.43
CA LYS A 220 16.76 -3.59 -9.84
C LYS A 220 15.62 -4.11 -10.70
N LEU A 221 15.28 -3.35 -11.71
CA LEU A 221 14.32 -3.76 -12.73
C LEU A 221 15.09 -4.30 -13.94
N GLU A 222 14.85 -5.53 -14.32
CA GLU A 222 15.46 -6.20 -15.47
C GLU A 222 14.36 -6.68 -16.41
N HIS A 223 14.33 -6.16 -17.63
CA HIS A 223 13.28 -6.44 -18.62
C HIS A 223 11.85 -6.31 -18.04
N GLY A 224 11.62 -5.25 -17.28
CA GLY A 224 10.35 -5.00 -16.63
C GLY A 224 10.05 -5.88 -15.42
N ILE A 225 10.99 -6.69 -14.95
CA ILE A 225 10.81 -7.63 -13.84
C ILE A 225 11.59 -7.16 -12.62
N LEU A 226 10.91 -7.06 -11.48
CA LEU A 226 11.50 -6.88 -10.16
C LEU A 226 11.48 -8.22 -9.42
N ASP A 227 12.67 -8.80 -9.18
CA ASP A 227 12.83 -10.04 -8.42
C ASP A 227 12.74 -9.75 -6.91
N VAL A 228 11.54 -9.87 -6.37
CA VAL A 228 11.26 -9.62 -4.94
C VAL A 228 11.84 -10.74 -4.06
N ALA A 229 11.96 -11.96 -4.60
CA ALA A 229 12.60 -13.05 -3.88
C ALA A 229 14.10 -12.80 -3.69
N ALA A 230 14.78 -12.19 -4.66
CA ALA A 230 16.17 -11.73 -4.52
C ALA A 230 16.29 -10.59 -3.51
N MET A 231 15.38 -9.61 -3.53
CA MET A 231 15.36 -8.52 -2.54
C MET A 231 15.25 -9.09 -1.11
N ARG A 232 14.40 -10.11 -0.89
CA ARG A 232 14.21 -10.75 0.43
C ARG A 232 15.48 -11.35 1.01
N ARG A 233 16.42 -11.79 0.18
CA ARG A 233 17.70 -12.33 0.64
C ARG A 233 18.69 -11.25 1.10
N ASN A 234 18.45 -10.00 0.75
CA ASN A 234 19.36 -8.87 0.98
C ASN A 234 18.71 -7.77 1.83
N LEU A 235 17.85 -8.15 2.77
CA LEU A 235 17.16 -7.21 3.66
C LEU A 235 18.11 -6.59 4.69
N TYR A 236 17.93 -5.30 4.94
CA TYR A 236 18.50 -4.61 6.07
C TYR A 236 17.43 -3.75 6.76
N ARG A 237 17.62 -3.56 8.07
CA ARG A 237 16.71 -2.81 8.92
C ARG A 237 17.15 -1.36 9.02
N ARG A 238 16.18 -0.45 8.97
CA ARG A 238 16.39 0.95 9.30
C ARG A 238 15.43 1.31 10.43
N ALA A 239 16.03 1.72 11.56
CA ALA A 239 15.30 2.19 12.73
C ALA A 239 14.68 3.58 12.50
#